data_428f0164945ac41c790fb8ac94524827
#
_entry.id   428f0164945ac41c790fb8ac94524827
#
_cell.length_a   1.000
_cell.length_b   1.000
_cell.length_c   1.000
_cell.angle_alpha   90.00
_cell.angle_beta   90.00
_cell.angle_gamma   90.00
#
_symmetry.space_group_name_H-M   'P 1'
#
loop_
_entity.id
_entity.type
_entity.pdbx_description
1 polymer ?
#
loop_
_entity_poly.entity_id
_entity_poly.type
_entity_poly.pdbx_seq_one_letter_code
_entity_poly.pdbx_strand_id
1 'polypeptide(L)'
;AVIGGWTTASVPQARVINPAPQGSAVTGSAGAKPASVEGGAFTQVSRLGSPLVNEVVIGLPDKDRFNASEPKDDGQFAQYVTNPSLPVLLNALFGDAALPPETPRNDLVTAFLTGFPGVNQLPTVTPSEMLRLNTDIEPMVPADQNDLGVVGGDLAGFPNGRRPYDDVVDIALNAAMGKLCGQLDAGNCGTQSTPQNGDNFYTDGTRAAGATAATSVISGEIDNDDTYLAEFPYLANPIPGSPNEAR
;
A
#
# COMPACT_ATOMS: atom_id res chain seq x y z
N ALA A 1 17.15 13.51 -1.30
CA ALA A 1 17.34 12.46 -0.28
C ALA A 1 16.16 11.48 -0.31
N VAL A 2 16.43 10.19 -0.06
CA VAL A 2 15.36 9.19 0.09
C VAL A 2 15.09 8.96 1.55
N ILE A 3 13.80 9.04 1.94
CA ILE A 3 13.32 8.73 3.28
C ILE A 3 12.35 7.54 3.21
N GLY A 4 12.26 6.76 4.27
CA GLY A 4 11.31 5.66 4.40
C GLY A 4 10.40 5.85 5.61
N GLY A 5 9.14 5.44 5.49
CA GLY A 5 8.15 5.56 6.55
C GLY A 5 7.18 4.40 6.60
N TRP A 6 6.71 4.08 7.80
CA TRP A 6 5.64 3.13 8.03
C TRP A 6 4.84 3.55 9.26
N THR A 7 3.61 3.09 9.34
CA THR A 7 2.76 3.30 10.51
C THR A 7 2.64 2.03 11.34
N THR A 8 2.46 2.17 12.65
CA THR A 8 2.28 1.05 13.56
C THR A 8 1.09 1.27 14.48
N ALA A 9 0.46 0.17 14.90
CA ALA A 9 -0.49 0.18 16.00
C ALA A 9 -0.02 -0.76 17.11
N SER A 10 -0.19 -0.33 18.35
CA SER A 10 0.20 -1.09 19.52
C SER A 10 -0.95 -1.19 20.52
N VAL A 11 -1.02 -2.29 21.22
CA VAL A 11 -2.00 -2.55 22.29
C VAL A 11 -1.29 -2.93 23.59
N PRO A 12 -1.90 -2.72 24.77
CA PRO A 12 -1.40 -3.26 26.03
C PRO A 12 -1.32 -4.79 25.99
N GLN A 13 -0.27 -5.35 26.58
CA GLN A 13 -0.01 -6.80 26.54
C GLN A 13 -1.05 -7.65 27.27
N ALA A 14 -1.72 -7.10 28.25
CA ALA A 14 -2.67 -7.82 29.06
C ALA A 14 -4.03 -7.13 29.10
N ARG A 15 -5.08 -7.95 29.07
CA ARG A 15 -6.46 -7.52 29.29
C ARG A 15 -7.14 -8.47 30.27
N VAL A 16 -7.61 -7.91 31.38
CA VAL A 16 -8.38 -8.65 32.37
C VAL A 16 -9.86 -8.27 32.25
N ILE A 17 -10.70 -9.25 32.01
CA ILE A 17 -12.14 -9.09 31.85
C ILE A 17 -12.80 -9.15 33.22
N ASN A 18 -13.63 -8.16 33.52
CA ASN A 18 -14.44 -8.14 34.75
C ASN A 18 -15.74 -8.91 34.54
N PRO A 19 -16.06 -9.92 35.39
CA PRO A 19 -17.25 -10.75 35.20
C PRO A 19 -18.57 -10.05 35.47
N ALA A 20 -18.55 -8.92 36.20
CA ALA A 20 -19.74 -8.15 36.55
C ALA A 20 -19.44 -6.64 36.43
N PRO A 21 -19.40 -6.09 35.21
CA PRO A 21 -19.18 -4.68 35.01
C PRO A 21 -20.37 -3.86 35.53
N GLN A 22 -20.08 -2.68 36.11
CA GLN A 22 -21.10 -1.79 36.71
C GLN A 22 -20.75 -0.31 36.42
N GLY A 23 -21.77 0.51 36.33
CA GLY A 23 -21.64 1.95 36.11
C GLY A 23 -21.31 2.35 34.69
N SER A 24 -21.17 3.63 34.44
CA SER A 24 -20.82 4.16 33.13
C SER A 24 -19.37 4.61 33.10
N ALA A 25 -18.58 4.05 32.17
CA ALA A 25 -17.22 4.48 31.91
C ALA A 25 -17.16 5.92 31.36
N VAL A 26 -18.22 6.36 30.67
CA VAL A 26 -18.30 7.69 30.06
C VAL A 26 -18.52 8.80 31.08
N THR A 27 -19.25 8.52 32.14
CA THR A 27 -19.60 9.54 33.18
C THR A 27 -18.62 9.54 34.37
N GLY A 28 -17.63 8.63 34.39
CA GLY A 28 -16.68 8.56 35.50
C GLY A 28 -17.33 8.33 36.87
N SER A 29 -18.45 7.60 36.91
CA SER A 29 -19.20 7.34 38.14
C SER A 29 -18.30 6.74 39.23
N ALA A 30 -18.36 7.29 40.44
CA ALA A 30 -17.64 6.71 41.58
C ALA A 30 -18.03 5.24 41.77
N GLY A 31 -17.03 4.35 41.77
CA GLY A 31 -17.25 2.92 41.83
C GLY A 31 -17.56 2.21 40.49
N ALA A 32 -17.44 2.92 39.36
CA ALA A 32 -17.57 2.27 38.05
C ALA A 32 -16.58 1.12 37.92
N LYS A 33 -17.08 -0.03 37.47
CA LYS A 33 -16.31 -1.26 37.25
C LYS A 33 -16.33 -1.52 35.75
N PRO A 34 -15.25 -1.16 35.01
CA PRO A 34 -15.24 -1.34 33.56
C PRO A 34 -15.32 -2.82 33.19
N ALA A 35 -15.77 -3.11 31.98
CA ALA A 35 -15.84 -4.47 31.47
C ALA A 35 -14.46 -5.16 31.40
N SER A 36 -13.41 -4.37 31.25
CA SER A 36 -12.03 -4.86 31.27
C SER A 36 -11.06 -3.80 31.82
N VAL A 37 -9.92 -4.27 32.28
CA VAL A 37 -8.76 -3.44 32.63
C VAL A 37 -7.60 -3.90 31.78
N GLU A 38 -6.91 -2.96 31.17
CA GLU A 38 -5.75 -3.18 30.34
C GLU A 38 -4.47 -2.79 31.08
N GLY A 39 -3.36 -3.50 30.81
CA GLY A 39 -2.09 -3.27 31.48
C GLY A 39 -0.92 -3.94 30.79
N GLY A 40 0.27 -3.75 31.32
CA GLY A 40 1.52 -4.19 30.72
C GLY A 40 2.11 -3.16 29.76
N ALA A 41 3.20 -3.51 29.08
CA ALA A 41 3.81 -2.67 28.06
C ALA A 41 2.94 -2.63 26.79
N PHE A 42 3.06 -1.56 26.02
CA PHE A 42 2.49 -1.53 24.68
C PHE A 42 3.33 -2.41 23.76
N THR A 43 2.66 -3.26 22.99
CA THR A 43 3.29 -4.18 22.02
C THR A 43 2.68 -3.94 20.65
N GLN A 44 3.55 -3.81 19.64
CA GLN A 44 3.13 -3.62 18.26
C GLN A 44 2.34 -4.87 17.79
N VAL A 45 1.18 -4.64 17.19
CA VAL A 45 0.29 -5.69 16.66
C VAL A 45 -0.09 -5.45 15.21
N SER A 46 0.30 -4.32 14.64
CA SER A 46 0.06 -4.02 13.24
C SER A 46 1.07 -3.01 12.72
N ARG A 47 1.39 -3.12 11.44
CA ARG A 47 2.13 -2.11 10.70
C ARG A 47 1.66 -2.03 9.25
N LEU A 48 1.85 -0.86 8.64
CA LEU A 48 1.60 -0.59 7.24
C LEU A 48 2.69 0.34 6.70
N GLY A 49 3.41 -0.14 5.70
CA GLY A 49 4.35 0.64 4.91
C GLY A 49 3.81 0.81 3.48
N SER A 50 4.23 -0.04 2.54
CA SER A 50 3.69 -0.06 1.19
C SER A 50 2.26 -0.61 1.15
N PRO A 51 1.37 0.00 0.35
CA PRO A 51 0.03 -0.53 0.14
C PRO A 51 0.04 -1.98 -0.33
N LEU A 52 -0.93 -2.77 0.11
CA LEU A 52 -1.23 -4.15 -0.28
C LEU A 52 -0.21 -5.22 0.15
N VAL A 53 0.95 -4.86 0.70
CA VAL A 53 1.93 -5.88 1.13
C VAL A 53 1.38 -6.73 2.26
N ASN A 54 0.84 -6.12 3.30
CA ASN A 54 0.24 -6.86 4.41
C ASN A 54 -1.00 -7.66 3.96
N GLU A 55 -1.78 -7.13 3.04
CA GLU A 55 -3.06 -7.71 2.61
C GLU A 55 -2.87 -8.91 1.66
N VAL A 56 -2.03 -8.77 0.62
CA VAL A 56 -1.98 -9.74 -0.49
C VAL A 56 -0.61 -10.40 -0.70
N VAL A 57 0.47 -9.85 -0.16
CA VAL A 57 1.82 -10.43 -0.32
C VAL A 57 2.14 -11.36 0.84
N ILE A 58 2.01 -10.90 2.07
CA ILE A 58 2.32 -11.72 3.25
C ILE A 58 1.26 -12.79 3.46
N GLY A 59 1.69 -14.04 3.51
CA GLY A 59 0.79 -15.17 3.74
C GLY A 59 0.16 -15.18 5.13
N LEU A 60 -1.07 -15.67 5.23
CA LEU A 60 -1.85 -15.70 6.47
C LEU A 60 -1.09 -16.29 7.69
N PRO A 61 -0.31 -17.38 7.58
CA PRO A 61 0.41 -17.95 8.72
C PRO A 61 1.43 -17.00 9.36
N ASP A 62 1.95 -16.03 8.61
CA ASP A 62 3.00 -15.13 9.05
C ASP A 62 2.53 -13.68 9.25
N LYS A 63 1.24 -13.38 9.07
CA LYS A 63 0.72 -12.01 9.21
C LYS A 63 0.97 -11.43 10.61
N ASP A 64 0.73 -12.17 11.67
CA ASP A 64 0.97 -11.69 13.03
C ASP A 64 2.46 -11.43 13.29
N ARG A 65 3.33 -12.33 12.77
CA ARG A 65 4.78 -12.14 12.85
C ARG A 65 5.24 -10.92 12.06
N PHE A 66 4.71 -10.71 10.85
CA PHE A 66 4.99 -9.53 10.05
C PHE A 66 4.53 -8.25 10.76
N ASN A 67 3.31 -8.24 11.26
CA ASN A 67 2.75 -7.10 11.97
C ASN A 67 3.50 -6.73 13.25
N ALA A 68 4.11 -7.71 13.91
CA ALA A 68 4.92 -7.51 15.12
C ALA A 68 6.40 -7.18 14.84
N SER A 69 6.86 -7.34 13.57
CA SER A 69 8.27 -7.12 13.20
C SER A 69 8.51 -5.66 12.79
N GLU A 70 9.77 -5.26 12.82
CA GLU A 70 10.24 -3.99 12.27
C GLU A 70 10.75 -4.16 10.83
N PRO A 71 10.70 -3.11 9.97
CA PRO A 71 11.15 -3.21 8.58
C PRO A 71 12.58 -3.73 8.39
N LYS A 72 13.49 -3.46 9.33
CA LYS A 72 14.86 -3.98 9.26
C LYS A 72 14.97 -5.51 9.27
N ASP A 73 13.92 -6.19 9.73
CA ASP A 73 13.86 -7.65 9.89
C ASP A 73 13.10 -8.33 8.74
N ASP A 74 12.68 -7.59 7.70
CA ASP A 74 11.80 -8.08 6.63
C ASP A 74 12.45 -9.07 5.67
N GLY A 75 13.77 -9.20 5.69
CA GLY A 75 14.46 -10.28 4.98
C GLY A 75 13.90 -11.67 5.30
N GLN A 76 13.33 -11.87 6.49
CA GLN A 76 12.68 -13.13 6.90
C GLN A 76 11.40 -13.46 6.10
N PHE A 77 10.80 -12.48 5.43
CA PHE A 77 9.58 -12.64 4.63
C PHE A 77 9.85 -12.63 3.12
N ALA A 78 11.12 -12.57 2.71
CA ALA A 78 11.51 -12.43 1.31
C ALA A 78 10.88 -13.50 0.40
N GLN A 79 10.62 -14.72 0.92
CA GLN A 79 10.00 -15.79 0.14
C GLN A 79 8.58 -15.44 -0.35
N TYR A 80 7.81 -14.64 0.37
CA TYR A 80 6.48 -14.20 -0.08
C TYR A 80 6.56 -13.22 -1.25
N VAL A 81 7.66 -12.50 -1.33
CA VAL A 81 7.94 -11.55 -2.41
C VAL A 81 8.54 -12.27 -3.62
N THR A 82 9.52 -13.16 -3.39
CA THR A 82 10.19 -13.90 -4.49
C THR A 82 9.33 -14.98 -5.10
N ASN A 83 8.33 -15.49 -4.35
CA ASN A 83 7.43 -16.56 -4.82
C ASN A 83 5.96 -16.21 -4.46
N PRO A 84 5.39 -15.14 -5.05
CA PRO A 84 4.06 -14.66 -4.70
C PRO A 84 2.98 -15.67 -5.10
N SER A 85 1.97 -15.85 -4.25
CA SER A 85 0.84 -16.74 -4.53
C SER A 85 -0.21 -16.12 -5.43
N LEU A 86 -0.34 -14.79 -5.45
CA LEU A 86 -1.40 -14.09 -6.18
C LEU A 86 -1.40 -14.40 -7.69
N PRO A 87 -0.27 -14.37 -8.44
CA PRO A 87 -0.28 -14.72 -9.85
C PRO A 87 -0.76 -16.16 -10.12
N VAL A 88 -0.41 -17.09 -9.25
CA VAL A 88 -0.85 -18.49 -9.37
C VAL A 88 -2.36 -18.62 -9.18
N LEU A 89 -2.92 -17.88 -8.21
CA LEU A 89 -4.36 -17.85 -7.97
C LEU A 89 -5.11 -17.20 -9.13
N LEU A 90 -4.58 -16.11 -9.69
CA LEU A 90 -5.18 -15.44 -10.86
C LEU A 90 -5.15 -16.37 -12.09
N ASN A 91 -4.07 -17.09 -12.31
CA ASN A 91 -4.01 -18.08 -13.38
C ASN A 91 -5.05 -19.21 -13.19
N ALA A 92 -5.23 -19.69 -11.96
CA ALA A 92 -6.25 -20.70 -11.66
C ALA A 92 -7.68 -20.22 -11.94
N LEU A 93 -7.94 -18.89 -11.81
CA LEU A 93 -9.25 -18.29 -12.07
C LEU A 93 -9.45 -17.89 -13.54
N PHE A 94 -8.42 -17.38 -14.20
CA PHE A 94 -8.52 -16.74 -15.52
C PHE A 94 -7.73 -17.46 -16.62
N GLY A 95 -7.06 -18.57 -16.30
CA GLY A 95 -6.31 -19.38 -17.27
C GLY A 95 -5.23 -18.57 -17.99
N ASP A 96 -5.11 -18.76 -19.31
CA ASP A 96 -4.06 -18.13 -20.14
C ASP A 96 -4.13 -16.59 -20.18
N ALA A 97 -5.21 -15.98 -19.74
CA ALA A 97 -5.31 -14.53 -19.62
C ALA A 97 -4.45 -13.97 -18.47
N ALA A 98 -4.02 -14.82 -17.53
CA ALA A 98 -3.25 -14.43 -16.36
C ALA A 98 -2.12 -15.44 -16.08
N LEU A 99 -1.20 -15.63 -17.03
CA LEU A 99 -0.05 -16.53 -16.87
C LEU A 99 0.86 -16.00 -15.76
N PRO A 100 1.22 -16.84 -14.76
CA PRO A 100 2.11 -16.42 -13.69
C PRO A 100 3.53 -16.26 -14.20
N PRO A 101 4.22 -15.14 -13.88
CA PRO A 101 5.63 -14.98 -14.23
C PRO A 101 6.51 -16.03 -13.53
N GLU A 102 7.69 -16.28 -14.10
CA GLU A 102 8.66 -17.18 -13.47
C GLU A 102 9.15 -16.65 -12.12
N THR A 103 9.60 -17.57 -11.30
CA THR A 103 10.21 -17.28 -9.99
C THR A 103 11.70 -17.66 -10.00
N PRO A 104 12.57 -17.06 -9.17
CA PRO A 104 12.24 -16.04 -8.16
C PRO A 104 11.94 -14.66 -8.78
N ARG A 105 11.05 -13.92 -8.12
CA ARG A 105 10.60 -12.59 -8.55
C ARG A 105 11.51 -11.49 -7.98
N ASN A 106 12.65 -11.27 -8.64
CA ASN A 106 13.60 -10.23 -8.24
C ASN A 106 13.04 -8.81 -8.44
N ASP A 107 12.21 -8.65 -9.45
CA ASP A 107 11.48 -7.40 -9.71
C ASP A 107 10.59 -6.98 -8.53
N LEU A 108 9.92 -7.93 -7.88
CA LEU A 108 9.12 -7.64 -6.69
C LEU A 108 9.97 -7.36 -5.45
N VAL A 109 11.17 -7.93 -5.35
CA VAL A 109 12.13 -7.54 -4.30
C VAL A 109 12.46 -6.06 -4.43
N THR A 110 12.69 -5.58 -5.64
CA THR A 110 12.89 -4.16 -5.90
C THR A 110 11.66 -3.34 -5.56
N ALA A 111 10.47 -3.75 -6.00
CA ALA A 111 9.24 -3.02 -5.76
C ALA A 111 8.89 -2.90 -4.26
N PHE A 112 8.99 -4.00 -3.50
CA PHE A 112 8.45 -4.05 -2.13
C PHE A 112 9.50 -3.97 -1.01
N LEU A 113 10.75 -4.35 -1.28
CA LEU A 113 11.76 -4.47 -0.22
C LEU A 113 12.94 -3.51 -0.35
N THR A 114 13.40 -3.20 -1.56
CA THR A 114 14.66 -2.43 -1.69
C THR A 114 14.50 -1.05 -2.31
N GLY A 115 13.42 -0.82 -3.05
CA GLY A 115 13.21 0.39 -3.85
C GLY A 115 13.91 0.33 -5.20
N PHE A 116 13.50 1.21 -6.12
CA PHE A 116 14.03 1.30 -7.48
C PHE A 116 15.28 2.17 -7.52
N PRO A 117 16.39 1.68 -8.12
CA PRO A 117 17.59 2.48 -8.34
C PRO A 117 17.26 3.81 -9.06
N GLY A 118 17.82 4.90 -8.56
CA GLY A 118 17.57 6.23 -9.15
C GLY A 118 16.20 6.85 -8.89
N VAL A 119 15.25 6.11 -8.33
CA VAL A 119 13.91 6.61 -7.98
C VAL A 119 13.77 6.73 -6.46
N ASN A 120 13.61 5.63 -5.75
CA ASN A 120 13.30 5.64 -4.32
C ASN A 120 14.13 4.62 -3.50
N GLN A 121 15.24 4.11 -4.06
CA GLN A 121 16.14 3.23 -3.33
C GLN A 121 16.99 4.03 -2.33
N LEU A 122 17.09 3.52 -1.10
CA LEU A 122 17.96 4.09 -0.07
C LEU A 122 19.45 3.88 -0.42
N PRO A 123 20.36 4.80 -0.01
CA PRO A 123 21.79 4.66 -0.27
C PRO A 123 22.40 3.38 0.30
N THR A 124 21.88 2.91 1.44
CA THR A 124 22.22 1.60 2.01
C THR A 124 21.02 0.69 1.83
N VAL A 125 21.16 -0.28 0.94
CA VAL A 125 20.08 -1.19 0.59
C VAL A 125 19.95 -2.27 1.66
N THR A 126 18.81 -2.29 2.33
CA THR A 126 18.41 -3.34 3.25
C THR A 126 16.99 -3.77 2.86
N PRO A 127 16.73 -5.08 2.70
CA PRO A 127 15.38 -5.58 2.48
C PRO A 127 14.46 -5.13 3.62
N SER A 128 13.55 -4.20 3.32
CA SER A 128 12.66 -3.60 4.31
C SER A 128 11.39 -3.09 3.65
N GLU A 129 10.26 -3.55 4.12
CA GLU A 129 8.96 -3.09 3.66
C GLU A 129 8.63 -1.74 4.30
N MET A 130 8.57 -0.72 3.48
CA MET A 130 8.23 0.64 3.88
C MET A 130 7.83 1.47 2.66
N LEU A 131 7.03 2.48 2.85
CA LEU A 131 6.82 3.50 1.83
C LEU A 131 8.06 4.39 1.76
N ARG A 132 8.61 4.59 0.55
CA ARG A 132 9.80 5.41 0.32
C ARG A 132 9.45 6.65 -0.47
N LEU A 133 10.10 7.76 -0.13
CA LEU A 133 9.96 9.02 -0.83
C LEU A 133 11.34 9.61 -1.12
N ASN A 134 11.63 9.87 -2.37
CA ASN A 134 12.77 10.65 -2.80
C ASN A 134 12.38 12.12 -2.90
N THR A 135 12.87 12.93 -1.98
CA THR A 135 12.58 14.37 -1.92
C THR A 135 13.29 15.20 -2.97
N ASP A 136 14.19 14.61 -3.76
CA ASP A 136 14.89 15.28 -4.85
C ASP A 136 14.10 15.18 -6.18
N ILE A 137 13.03 14.40 -6.21
CA ILE A 137 12.09 14.36 -7.34
C ILE A 137 11.02 15.42 -7.11
N GLU A 138 10.93 16.36 -8.03
CA GLU A 138 9.96 17.47 -7.95
C GLU A 138 8.51 16.92 -8.02
N PRO A 139 7.59 17.48 -7.23
CA PRO A 139 6.18 17.11 -7.29
C PRO A 139 5.57 17.42 -8.66
N MET A 140 4.74 16.51 -9.16
CA MET A 140 3.96 16.73 -10.38
C MET A 140 2.67 17.49 -10.07
N VAL A 141 2.35 18.52 -10.86
CA VAL A 141 1.08 19.25 -10.72
C VAL A 141 -0.10 18.33 -11.03
N PRO A 142 -1.28 18.50 -10.38
CA PRO A 142 -2.41 17.59 -10.51
C PRO A 142 -2.84 17.28 -11.94
N ALA A 143 -2.76 18.26 -12.86
CA ALA A 143 -3.16 18.07 -14.26
C ALA A 143 -2.27 17.11 -15.05
N ASP A 144 -1.01 16.95 -14.63
CA ASP A 144 0.01 16.16 -15.32
C ASP A 144 0.32 14.85 -14.59
N GLN A 145 -0.30 14.59 -13.44
CA GLN A 145 -0.12 13.34 -12.70
C GLN A 145 -0.64 12.15 -13.49
N ASN A 146 0.15 11.08 -13.50
CA ASN A 146 -0.28 9.77 -14.00
C ASN A 146 -0.65 8.89 -12.81
N ASP A 147 -1.87 8.36 -12.80
CA ASP A 147 -2.39 7.49 -11.73
C ASP A 147 -1.65 6.14 -11.62
N LEU A 148 -0.95 5.72 -12.68
CA LEU A 148 -0.06 4.56 -12.64
C LEU A 148 1.34 4.90 -12.11
N GLY A 149 1.57 6.13 -11.65
CA GLY A 149 2.82 6.55 -11.04
C GLY A 149 4.04 6.22 -11.89
N VAL A 150 5.07 5.64 -11.28
CA VAL A 150 6.34 5.31 -11.95
C VAL A 150 6.13 4.36 -13.13
N VAL A 151 5.21 3.41 -13.05
CA VAL A 151 4.88 2.50 -14.16
C VAL A 151 4.28 3.27 -15.34
N GLY A 152 3.56 4.35 -15.08
CA GLY A 152 3.04 5.28 -16.08
C GLY A 152 4.03 6.35 -16.54
N GLY A 153 5.28 6.32 -16.05
CA GLY A 153 6.32 7.29 -16.38
C GLY A 153 6.35 8.55 -15.51
N ASP A 154 5.51 8.63 -14.48
CA ASP A 154 5.48 9.73 -13.51
C ASP A 154 6.30 9.36 -12.27
N LEU A 155 7.56 9.81 -12.23
CA LEU A 155 8.49 9.49 -11.14
C LEU A 155 8.11 10.11 -9.79
N ALA A 156 7.20 11.09 -9.77
CA ALA A 156 6.68 11.68 -8.54
C ALA A 156 5.50 10.88 -7.93
N GLY A 157 5.03 9.83 -8.62
CA GLY A 157 3.96 8.94 -8.17
C GLY A 157 4.47 7.67 -7.51
N PHE A 158 3.54 6.84 -7.03
CA PHE A 158 3.85 5.56 -6.39
C PHE A 158 4.73 4.68 -7.31
N PRO A 159 5.75 4.00 -6.79
CA PRO A 159 6.15 3.82 -5.38
C PRO A 159 7.08 4.90 -4.80
N ASN A 160 7.26 6.04 -5.46
CA ASN A 160 7.95 7.19 -4.89
C ASN A 160 6.96 8.03 -4.06
N GLY A 161 6.74 7.64 -2.81
CA GLY A 161 5.61 8.11 -2.03
C GLY A 161 4.30 7.51 -2.51
N ARG A 162 3.19 8.09 -2.07
CA ARG A 162 1.83 7.74 -2.51
C ARG A 162 0.98 8.99 -2.51
N ARG A 163 0.48 9.35 -3.67
CA ARG A 163 -0.50 10.44 -3.81
C ARG A 163 -1.92 9.89 -3.71
N PRO A 164 -2.91 10.72 -3.36
CA PRO A 164 -4.32 10.31 -3.36
C PRO A 164 -4.82 9.80 -4.71
N TYR A 165 -4.25 10.31 -5.82
CA TYR A 165 -4.61 9.93 -7.18
C TYR A 165 -3.95 8.63 -7.66
N ASP A 166 -2.87 8.17 -7.04
CA ASP A 166 -2.16 6.96 -7.46
C ASP A 166 -3.05 5.72 -7.28
N ASP A 167 -3.31 5.01 -8.38
CA ASP A 167 -4.03 3.74 -8.39
C ASP A 167 -3.10 2.60 -7.98
N VAL A 168 -2.89 2.48 -6.67
CA VAL A 168 -1.94 1.51 -6.11
C VAL A 168 -2.38 0.06 -6.30
N VAL A 169 -3.68 -0.19 -6.49
CA VAL A 169 -4.20 -1.54 -6.74
C VAL A 169 -3.79 -1.98 -8.13
N ASP A 170 -4.06 -1.18 -9.14
CA ASP A 170 -3.67 -1.47 -10.52
C ASP A 170 -2.15 -1.54 -10.67
N ILE A 171 -1.40 -0.61 -10.04
CA ILE A 171 0.08 -0.65 -10.05
C ILE A 171 0.60 -1.95 -9.45
N ALA A 172 0.13 -2.33 -8.24
CA ALA A 172 0.60 -3.52 -7.55
C ALA A 172 0.17 -4.81 -8.26
N LEU A 173 -1.03 -4.84 -8.84
CA LEU A 173 -1.54 -5.96 -9.62
C LEU A 173 -0.69 -6.19 -10.88
N ASN A 174 -0.39 -5.14 -11.63
CA ASN A 174 0.49 -5.21 -12.79
C ASN A 174 1.91 -5.63 -12.42
N ALA A 175 2.46 -5.12 -11.32
CA ALA A 175 3.75 -5.58 -10.80
C ALA A 175 3.69 -7.08 -10.47
N ALA A 176 2.68 -7.53 -9.73
CA ALA A 176 2.49 -8.95 -9.39
C ALA A 176 2.41 -9.83 -10.65
N MET A 177 1.75 -9.35 -11.71
CA MET A 177 1.60 -10.05 -12.98
C MET A 177 2.80 -9.89 -13.94
N GLY A 178 3.92 -9.36 -13.46
CA GLY A 178 5.22 -9.39 -14.15
C GLY A 178 5.50 -8.21 -15.07
N LYS A 179 4.77 -7.11 -14.98
CA LYS A 179 5.06 -5.91 -15.80
C LYS A 179 6.44 -5.31 -15.53
N LEU A 180 7.03 -5.61 -14.37
CA LEU A 180 8.35 -5.13 -13.99
C LEU A 180 9.49 -6.08 -14.41
N CYS A 181 9.21 -7.29 -14.92
CA CYS A 181 10.24 -8.24 -15.30
C CYS A 181 11.20 -7.63 -16.35
N GLY A 182 12.45 -7.38 -15.94
CA GLY A 182 13.48 -6.73 -16.76
C GLY A 182 13.24 -5.27 -17.11
N GLN A 183 12.27 -4.61 -16.49
CA GLN A 183 11.93 -3.20 -16.70
C GLN A 183 12.39 -2.34 -15.52
N LEU A 184 12.61 -1.04 -15.76
CA LEU A 184 12.90 -0.05 -14.73
C LEU A 184 14.04 -0.45 -13.75
N ASP A 185 15.02 -1.21 -14.23
CA ASP A 185 16.10 -1.78 -13.39
C ASP A 185 15.58 -2.59 -12.18
N ALA A 186 14.33 -3.08 -12.25
CA ALA A 186 13.71 -3.84 -11.17
C ALA A 186 14.29 -5.27 -11.03
N GLY A 187 14.87 -5.81 -12.10
CA GLY A 187 15.37 -7.18 -12.14
C GLY A 187 14.47 -8.15 -12.92
N ASN A 188 14.91 -9.39 -13.01
CA ASN A 188 14.22 -10.42 -13.78
C ASN A 188 13.21 -11.22 -12.93
N CYS A 189 12.29 -11.88 -13.62
CA CYS A 189 11.39 -12.89 -13.07
C CYS A 189 11.93 -14.27 -13.45
N GLY A 190 12.60 -14.95 -12.56
CA GLY A 190 13.35 -16.16 -12.90
C GLY A 190 14.36 -15.88 -14.01
N THR A 191 14.18 -16.53 -15.17
CA THR A 191 14.98 -16.30 -16.39
C THR A 191 14.38 -15.24 -17.32
N GLN A 192 13.16 -14.78 -17.06
CA GLN A 192 12.45 -13.82 -17.91
C GLN A 192 12.98 -12.40 -17.71
N SER A 193 13.41 -11.76 -18.78
CA SER A 193 13.84 -10.36 -18.86
C SER A 193 12.81 -9.44 -19.51
N THR A 194 11.63 -9.98 -19.85
CA THR A 194 10.50 -9.24 -20.42
C THR A 194 9.19 -9.74 -19.82
N PRO A 195 8.14 -8.90 -19.75
CA PRO A 195 6.83 -9.34 -19.27
C PRO A 195 6.28 -10.52 -20.07
N GLN A 196 5.91 -11.61 -19.40
CA GLN A 196 5.36 -12.80 -20.04
C GLN A 196 4.01 -12.54 -20.71
N ASN A 197 3.19 -11.71 -20.08
CA ASN A 197 1.84 -11.39 -20.54
C ASN A 197 1.82 -10.23 -21.56
N GLY A 198 2.98 -9.86 -22.11
CA GLY A 198 3.11 -8.80 -23.11
C GLY A 198 2.53 -7.47 -22.64
N ASP A 199 1.67 -6.87 -23.46
CA ASP A 199 1.04 -5.59 -23.18
C ASP A 199 -0.27 -5.69 -22.37
N ASN A 200 -0.66 -6.89 -21.93
CA ASN A 200 -1.84 -7.05 -21.10
C ASN A 200 -1.76 -6.15 -19.86
N PHE A 201 -2.80 -5.40 -19.62
CA PHE A 201 -2.95 -4.54 -18.45
C PHE A 201 -4.03 -5.11 -17.54
N TYR A 202 -3.71 -5.24 -16.26
CA TYR A 202 -4.59 -5.79 -15.25
C TYR A 202 -5.16 -4.64 -14.41
N THR A 203 -6.47 -4.63 -14.23
CA THR A 203 -7.19 -3.59 -13.50
C THR A 203 -8.28 -4.21 -12.62
N ASP A 204 -8.58 -3.58 -11.50
CA ASP A 204 -9.75 -3.91 -10.69
C ASP A 204 -11.05 -3.28 -11.24
N GLY A 205 -10.95 -2.48 -12.29
CA GLY A 205 -12.07 -1.87 -12.99
C GLY A 205 -12.65 -0.63 -12.32
N THR A 206 -12.00 -0.10 -11.28
CA THR A 206 -12.52 1.07 -10.53
C THR A 206 -12.15 2.40 -11.18
N ARG A 207 -11.22 2.40 -12.13
CA ARG A 207 -10.72 3.61 -12.76
C ARG A 207 -11.72 4.22 -13.74
N ALA A 208 -12.01 5.49 -13.60
CA ALA A 208 -12.79 6.24 -14.56
C ALA A 208 -11.95 6.59 -15.80
N ALA A 209 -12.45 6.23 -17.00
CA ALA A 209 -11.75 6.55 -18.25
C ALA A 209 -11.60 8.07 -18.43
N GLY A 210 -10.35 8.53 -18.64
CA GLY A 210 -10.04 9.94 -18.86
C GLY A 210 -10.03 10.82 -17.61
N ALA A 211 -10.16 10.24 -16.42
CA ALA A 211 -9.96 11.00 -15.18
C ALA A 211 -8.49 11.44 -15.04
N THR A 212 -8.29 12.62 -14.49
CA THR A 212 -6.97 13.15 -14.07
C THR A 212 -7.05 13.55 -12.60
N ALA A 213 -5.90 13.78 -11.95
CA ALA A 213 -5.90 14.25 -10.56
C ALA A 213 -6.60 15.61 -10.40
N ALA A 214 -6.63 16.42 -11.46
CA ALA A 214 -7.34 17.70 -11.48
C ALA A 214 -8.87 17.55 -11.67
N THR A 215 -9.32 16.40 -12.20
CA THR A 215 -10.72 16.10 -12.49
C THR A 215 -11.19 14.82 -11.82
N SER A 216 -10.38 14.24 -10.96
CA SER A 216 -10.69 12.99 -10.27
C SER A 216 -11.87 13.18 -9.33
N VAL A 217 -12.77 12.22 -9.37
CA VAL A 217 -14.01 12.24 -8.64
C VAL A 217 -13.98 11.14 -7.61
N ILE A 218 -14.05 11.49 -6.36
CA ILE A 218 -14.11 10.52 -5.26
C ILE A 218 -15.50 9.89 -5.14
N SER A 219 -16.55 10.48 -5.74
CA SER A 219 -17.93 10.06 -5.54
C SER A 219 -18.81 9.95 -6.78
N GLY A 220 -18.27 10.05 -7.99
CA GLY A 220 -19.06 9.95 -9.23
C GLY A 220 -19.80 11.23 -9.65
N GLU A 221 -19.82 12.27 -8.84
CA GLU A 221 -20.30 13.61 -9.20
C GLU A 221 -19.23 14.64 -8.91
N ILE A 222 -18.80 15.37 -9.96
CA ILE A 222 -17.80 16.42 -9.83
C ILE A 222 -18.48 17.69 -9.32
N ASP A 223 -18.29 18.00 -8.04
CA ASP A 223 -18.41 19.38 -7.59
C ASP A 223 -16.99 19.98 -7.64
N ASN A 224 -16.84 21.27 -8.00
CA ASN A 224 -15.53 21.93 -8.10
C ASN A 224 -14.72 21.93 -6.78
N ASP A 225 -15.38 21.57 -5.68
CA ASP A 225 -14.77 21.45 -4.35
C ASP A 225 -14.17 20.04 -4.07
N ASP A 226 -14.37 19.06 -4.96
CA ASP A 226 -13.96 17.66 -4.77
C ASP A 226 -12.62 17.32 -5.42
N THR A 227 -11.93 18.31 -6.01
CA THR A 227 -10.62 18.13 -6.65
C THR A 227 -9.48 18.23 -5.65
N TYR A 228 -8.35 17.59 -5.96
CA TYR A 228 -7.13 17.76 -5.19
C TYR A 228 -6.58 19.17 -5.34
N LEU A 229 -6.08 19.73 -4.23
CA LEU A 229 -5.47 21.06 -4.20
C LEU A 229 -4.03 21.01 -4.75
N ALA A 230 -3.61 22.07 -5.42
CA ALA A 230 -2.24 22.20 -5.92
C ALA A 230 -1.21 22.46 -4.80
N GLU A 231 -1.68 22.92 -3.62
CA GLU A 231 -0.85 23.26 -2.48
C GLU A 231 -1.29 22.48 -1.23
N PHE A 232 -0.43 22.47 -0.20
CA PHE A 232 -0.77 21.86 1.08
C PHE A 232 -2.10 22.45 1.65
N PRO A 233 -3.03 21.62 2.14
CA PRO A 233 -2.92 20.21 2.50
C PRO A 233 -3.18 19.20 1.36
N TYR A 234 -3.27 19.60 0.13
CA TYR A 234 -3.51 18.81 -1.08
C TYR A 234 -4.86 18.10 -1.17
N LEU A 235 -5.57 18.00 -0.07
CA LEU A 235 -6.92 17.41 0.00
C LEU A 235 -7.95 18.53 0.20
N ALA A 236 -9.06 18.45 -0.54
CA ALA A 236 -10.23 19.27 -0.29
C ALA A 236 -10.91 18.91 1.03
N ASN A 237 -11.97 19.63 1.38
CA ASN A 237 -12.74 19.31 2.57
C ASN A 237 -13.33 17.91 2.48
N PRO A 238 -13.41 17.17 3.60
CA PRO A 238 -14.02 15.85 3.61
C PRO A 238 -15.48 15.90 3.15
N ILE A 239 -15.86 14.94 2.30
CA ILE A 239 -17.25 14.75 1.90
C ILE A 239 -18.02 14.20 3.10
N PRO A 240 -19.17 14.80 3.51
CA PRO A 240 -19.96 14.28 4.61
C PRO A 240 -20.41 12.84 4.36
N GLY A 241 -20.21 11.95 5.32
CA GLY A 241 -20.59 10.53 5.24
C GLY A 241 -22.10 10.27 5.36
N SER A 242 -22.92 11.32 5.63
CA SER A 242 -24.37 11.25 5.67
C SER A 242 -24.98 12.21 4.64
N PRO A 243 -26.15 11.86 4.05
CA PRO A 243 -26.84 12.75 3.13
C PRO A 243 -27.09 14.11 3.80
N ASN A 244 -26.65 15.17 3.15
CA ASN A 244 -26.91 16.51 3.61
C ASN A 244 -28.24 16.95 2.97
N GLU A 245 -29.33 16.90 3.71
CA GLU A 245 -30.68 17.32 3.22
C GLU A 245 -30.78 18.82 2.93
N ALA A 246 -29.70 19.58 3.11
CA ALA A 246 -29.66 21.05 3.04
C ALA A 246 -28.87 21.56 1.82
N ARG A 247 -29.00 20.91 0.66
CA ARG A 247 -28.54 21.50 -0.62
C ARG A 247 -29.67 21.71 -1.58
#